data_c084b0cf3684d76eacf3c7d9f6ef6a12
#
_entry.id   c084b0cf3684d76eacf3c7d9f6ef6a12
#
_cell.length_a   1.000
_cell.length_b   1.000
_cell.length_c   1.000
_cell.angle_alpha   90.00
_cell.angle_beta   90.00
_cell.angle_gamma   90.00
#
_symmetry.space_group_name_H-M   'P 1'
#
loop_
_entity.id
_entity.type
_entity.pdbx_description
1 polymer ?
#
loop_
_entity_poly.entity_id
_entity_poly.type
_entity_poly.pdbx_seq_one_letter_code
_entity_poly.pdbx_strand_id
1 'polypeptide(L)' 'MKNVVIYSTPSCHFCHMAKEFFKEKNIPYTEYDVAGNPEKRKELVEKSGQLGVPVIIIDNDLVVGFNKPLIVKLLGL' A
#
# COMPACT_ATOMS: atom_id res chain seq x y z
N MET A 1 -12.32 12.05 -3.18
CA MET A 1 -11.22 11.14 -3.58
C MET A 1 -10.85 10.27 -2.39
N LYS A 2 -10.60 8.98 -2.62
CA LYS A 2 -10.27 8.09 -1.52
C LYS A 2 -8.84 8.31 -1.06
N ASN A 3 -8.62 8.10 0.24
CA ASN A 3 -7.30 8.22 0.84
C ASN A 3 -6.54 6.91 0.65
N VAL A 4 -5.36 6.97 0.04
CA VAL A 4 -4.54 5.79 -0.25
C VAL A 4 -3.23 5.87 0.51
N VAL A 5 -2.93 4.82 1.27
CA VAL A 5 -1.68 4.67 2.02
C VAL A 5 -1.03 3.36 1.61
N ILE A 6 0.27 3.38 1.35
CA ILE A 6 1.03 2.17 1.05
C ILE A 6 2.20 2.02 2.01
N TYR A 7 2.32 0.84 2.60
CA TYR A 7 3.48 0.44 3.39
C TYR A 7 4.39 -0.40 2.48
N SER A 8 5.63 0.02 2.32
CA SER A 8 6.54 -0.56 1.34
C SER A 8 7.97 -0.68 1.84
N THR A 9 8.82 -1.34 1.05
CA THR A 9 10.27 -1.34 1.25
C THR A 9 10.94 -1.02 -0.08
N PRO A 10 12.19 -0.50 -0.07
CA PRO A 10 12.88 -0.14 -1.32
C PRO A 10 13.14 -1.30 -2.26
N SER A 11 13.27 -2.52 -1.72
CA SER A 11 13.59 -3.71 -2.51
C SER A 11 12.37 -4.52 -2.93
N CYS A 12 11.17 -4.05 -2.64
CA CYS A 12 9.94 -4.77 -2.93
C CYS A 12 9.45 -4.52 -4.35
N HIS A 13 9.51 -5.55 -5.19
CA HIS A 13 9.07 -5.46 -6.58
C HIS A 13 7.59 -5.09 -6.70
N PHE A 14 6.73 -5.77 -5.94
CA PHE A 14 5.28 -5.49 -6.00
C PHE A 14 4.92 -4.13 -5.42
N CYS A 15 5.72 -3.62 -4.49
CA CYS A 15 5.54 -2.25 -4.01
C CYS A 15 5.77 -1.24 -5.14
N HIS A 16 6.81 -1.47 -5.93
CA HIS A 16 7.09 -0.62 -7.10
C HIS A 16 5.96 -0.69 -8.13
N MET A 17 5.44 -1.88 -8.39
CA MET A 17 4.31 -2.06 -9.30
C MET A 17 3.08 -1.31 -8.82
N ALA A 18 2.78 -1.36 -7.53
CA ALA A 18 1.65 -0.65 -6.96
C ALA A 18 1.81 0.86 -7.11
N LYS A 19 2.97 1.39 -6.78
CA LYS A 19 3.25 2.83 -6.90
C LYS A 19 3.17 3.29 -8.35
N GLU A 20 3.71 2.51 -9.28
CA GLU A 20 3.62 2.80 -10.71
C GLU A 20 2.17 2.86 -11.19
N PHE A 21 1.35 1.91 -10.73
CA PHE A 21 -0.07 1.89 -11.04
C PHE A 21 -0.77 3.17 -10.55
N PHE A 22 -0.49 3.58 -9.30
CA PHE A 22 -1.09 4.80 -8.76
C PHE A 22 -0.65 6.03 -9.54
N LYS A 23 0.62 6.12 -9.92
CA LYS A 23 1.13 7.24 -10.72
C LYS A 23 0.49 7.27 -12.10
N GLU A 24 0.37 6.12 -12.75
CA GLU A 24 -0.24 6.01 -14.08
C GLU A 24 -1.71 6.46 -14.07
N LYS A 25 -2.42 6.16 -12.99
CA LYS A 25 -3.83 6.52 -12.85
C LYS A 25 -4.04 7.89 -12.19
N ASN A 26 -2.95 8.62 -11.92
CA ASN A 26 -3.00 9.93 -11.24
C ASN A 26 -3.68 9.86 -9.88
N ILE A 27 -3.41 8.79 -9.13
CA ILE A 27 -3.97 8.58 -7.79
C ILE A 27 -2.94 9.03 -6.76
N PRO A 28 -3.22 10.08 -5.98
CA PRO A 28 -2.30 10.48 -4.91
C PRO A 28 -2.29 9.42 -3.80
N TYR A 29 -1.10 9.18 -3.25
CA TYR A 29 -0.94 8.21 -2.17
C TYR A 29 0.13 8.67 -1.21
N THR A 30 0.05 8.17 0.03
CA THR A 30 1.07 8.37 1.06
C THR A 30 1.87 7.08 1.18
N GLU A 31 3.19 7.17 1.12
CA GLU A 31 4.07 6.01 1.22
C GLU A 31 4.82 6.03 2.55
N TYR A 32 4.85 4.89 3.23
CA TYR A 32 5.67 4.69 4.42
C TYR A 32 6.69 3.58 4.15
N ASP A 33 7.98 3.89 4.32
CA ASP A 33 9.07 2.92 4.18
C ASP A 33 9.26 2.21 5.52
N VAL A 34 8.80 0.95 5.59
CA VAL A 34 8.86 0.18 6.82
C VAL A 34 10.23 -0.44 7.07
N ALA A 35 11.12 -0.45 6.06
CA ALA A 35 12.48 -0.92 6.25
C ALA A 35 13.31 0.04 7.10
N GLY A 36 13.09 1.34 6.92
CA GLY A 36 13.82 2.37 7.65
C GLY A 36 13.05 3.00 8.81
N ASN A 37 11.84 2.54 9.11
CA ASN A 37 10.99 3.15 10.12
C ASN A 37 10.36 2.08 11.02
N PRO A 38 10.95 1.82 12.21
CA PRO A 38 10.43 0.80 13.13
C PRO A 38 9.00 1.07 13.61
N GLU A 39 8.62 2.33 13.78
CA GLU A 39 7.26 2.69 14.21
C GLU A 39 6.24 2.32 13.15
N LYS A 40 6.55 2.59 11.89
CA LYS A 40 5.66 2.23 10.78
C LYS A 40 5.62 0.73 10.53
N ARG A 41 6.72 0.02 10.81
CA ARG A 41 6.74 -1.45 10.76
C ARG A 41 5.78 -2.02 11.80
N LYS A 42 5.80 -1.49 13.01
CA LYS A 42 4.89 -1.91 14.07
C LYS A 42 3.44 -1.64 13.67
N GLU A 43 3.18 -0.47 13.13
CA GLU A 43 1.85 -0.08 12.65
C GLU A 43 1.36 -1.03 11.55
N LEU A 44 2.24 -1.40 10.61
CA LEU A 44 1.96 -2.36 9.55
C LEU A 44 1.49 -3.70 10.14
N VAL A 45 2.22 -4.22 11.12
CA VAL A 45 1.88 -5.49 11.75
C VAL A 45 0.55 -5.40 12.51
N GLU A 46 0.33 -4.29 13.22
CA GLU A 46 -0.91 -4.09 13.95
C GLU A 46 -2.12 -4.06 13.04
N LYS A 47 -1.99 -3.44 11.86
CA LYS A 47 -3.10 -3.31 10.91
C LYS A 47 -3.30 -4.54 10.05
N SER A 48 -2.23 -5.20 9.62
CA SER A 48 -2.32 -6.31 8.66
C SER A 48 -2.14 -7.69 9.29
N GLY A 49 -1.62 -7.76 10.51
CA GLY A 49 -1.35 -9.01 11.19
C GLY A 49 -0.11 -9.74 10.66
N GLN A 50 0.70 -9.08 9.84
CA GLN A 50 1.88 -9.70 9.22
C GLN A 50 2.91 -8.64 8.83
N LEU A 51 4.14 -9.07 8.48
CA LEU A 51 5.23 -8.18 8.08
C LEU A 51 5.36 -7.99 6.57
N GLY A 52 4.61 -8.73 5.77
CA GLY A 52 4.72 -8.68 4.31
C GLY A 52 4.33 -7.34 3.71
N VAL A 53 5.00 -6.96 2.64
CA VAL A 53 4.72 -5.74 1.88
C VAL A 53 4.46 -6.09 0.42
N PRO A 54 3.73 -5.26 -0.34
CA PRO A 54 3.07 -4.03 0.10
C PRO A 54 1.81 -4.32 0.89
N VAL A 55 1.45 -3.40 1.79
CA VAL A 55 0.11 -3.34 2.37
C VAL A 55 -0.45 -2.00 1.98
N ILE A 56 -1.64 -2.00 1.41
CA ILE A 56 -2.30 -0.81 0.88
C ILE A 56 -3.61 -0.61 1.62
N ILE A 57 -3.82 0.61 2.10
CA ILE A 57 -5.07 0.97 2.76
C ILE A 57 -5.77 2.01 1.91
N ILE A 58 -6.98 1.70 1.48
CA ILE A 58 -7.82 2.59 0.68
C ILE A 58 -9.01 2.97 1.56
N ASP A 59 -9.01 4.18 2.09
CA ASP A 59 -9.90 4.64 3.16
C ASP A 59 -9.75 3.69 4.38
N ASN A 60 -10.72 2.81 4.61
CA ASN A 60 -10.68 1.85 5.70
C ASN A 60 -10.48 0.41 5.24
N ASP A 61 -10.27 0.21 3.93
CA ASP A 61 -10.15 -1.12 3.35
C ASP A 61 -8.68 -1.52 3.24
N LEU A 62 -8.35 -2.70 3.76
CA LEU A 62 -6.99 -3.23 3.78
C LEU A 62 -6.79 -4.17 2.59
N VAL A 63 -5.70 -3.93 1.84
CA VAL A 63 -5.29 -4.81 0.74
C VAL A 63 -3.89 -5.31 1.05
N VAL A 64 -3.71 -6.61 1.19
CA VAL A 64 -2.41 -7.23 1.41
C VAL A 64 -1.85 -7.70 0.07
N GLY A 65 -0.68 -7.20 -0.29
CA GLY A 65 -0.08 -7.44 -1.60
C GLY A 65 -0.63 -6.51 -2.66
N PHE A 66 -0.10 -6.65 -3.88
CA PHE A 66 -0.60 -5.87 -5.02
C PHE A 66 -1.71 -6.65 -5.71
N ASN A 67 -2.91 -6.54 -5.16
CA ASN A 67 -4.11 -7.15 -5.72
C ASN A 67 -4.81 -6.13 -6.60
N LYS A 68 -4.37 -6.02 -7.85
CA LYS A 68 -4.86 -5.02 -8.78
C LYS A 68 -6.39 -5.04 -8.97
N PRO A 69 -7.04 -6.20 -9.20
CA PRO A 69 -8.49 -6.21 -9.34
C PRO A 69 -9.23 -5.65 -8.14
N LEU A 70 -8.78 -5.98 -6.94
CA LEU A 70 -9.39 -5.47 -5.73
C LEU A 70 -9.14 -3.97 -5.57
N ILE A 71 -7.92 -3.51 -5.86
CA ILE A 71 -7.57 -2.09 -5.78
C ILE A 71 -8.44 -1.28 -6.76
N VAL A 72 -8.60 -1.77 -7.98
CA VAL A 72 -9.44 -1.13 -8.99
C VAL A 72 -10.88 -1.01 -8.49
N LYS A 73 -11.40 -2.09 -7.92
CA LYS A 73 -12.76 -2.11 -7.38
C LYS A 73 -12.93 -1.11 -6.25
N LEU A 74 -11.99 -1.08 -5.30
CA LEU A 74 -12.07 -0.20 -4.14
C LEU A 74 -11.93 1.27 -4.53
N LEU A 75 -11.19 1.57 -5.58
CA LEU A 75 -11.01 2.93 -6.07
C LEU A 75 -12.12 3.38 -7.01
N GLY A 76 -12.98 2.46 -7.44
CA GLY A 76 -14.05 2.80 -8.36
C GLY A 76 -13.60 3.03 -9.80
N LEU A 77 -12.50 2.41 -10.17
CA LEU A 77 -11.94 2.57 -11.52
C LEU A 77 -12.53 1.58 -12.53
#